data_8d4025a7fbda27b7f2fd06baad676cfa
#
_entry.id   8d4025a7fbda27b7f2fd06baad676cfa
#
_cell.length_a   1.000
_cell.length_b   1.000
_cell.length_c   1.000
_cell.angle_alpha   90.00
_cell.angle_beta   90.00
_cell.angle_gamma   90.00
#
_symmetry.space_group_name_H-M   'P 1'
#
loop_
_entity.id
_entity.type
_entity.pdbx_description
1 polymer ?
#
loop_
_entity_poly.entity_id
_entity_poly.type
_entity_poly.pdbx_seq_one_letter_code
_entity_poly.pdbx_strand_id
1 'polypeptide(L)'
;VAERVQAPDGAGTPLGPEWTNMLLITDNTDDEGEALGALGHGELWFHSDKAYIEEPHRGSFLYGIEIPSQGGHTKFSSLYAAYDNLPDEWKTRFSDTFVMHGYDYNGIKLDPDADLSNRLHFRQPMFFVNPDSGRTGLFVARLTAMRIEDLEREESIDILNRIFDITEDSAIVYEHVWRPGDLVMWDNWSCLHARTDWPEDQNRALRRCTIEGGRLW
;
A
#
# COMPACT_ATOMS: atom_id res chain seq x y z
N VAL A 1 -11.39 19.24 -8.57
CA VAL A 1 -11.98 17.96 -8.82
C VAL A 1 -11.74 17.04 -7.61
N ALA A 2 -12.07 17.49 -6.42
CA ALA A 2 -11.86 16.74 -5.18
C ALA A 2 -13.22 16.36 -4.57
N GLU A 3 -14.15 15.82 -5.35
CA GLU A 3 -15.51 15.59 -4.88
C GLU A 3 -15.75 14.23 -4.19
N ARG A 4 -14.76 13.32 -4.18
CA ARG A 4 -14.96 12.00 -3.55
C ARG A 4 -13.68 11.49 -2.89
N VAL A 5 -13.50 11.88 -1.66
CA VAL A 5 -12.55 11.24 -0.75
C VAL A 5 -13.35 10.28 0.13
N GLN A 6 -13.21 8.98 -0.07
CA GLN A 6 -13.86 8.00 0.82
C GLN A 6 -13.11 7.91 2.14
N ALA A 7 -13.86 7.93 3.24
CA ALA A 7 -13.34 7.41 4.50
C ALA A 7 -13.07 5.89 4.31
N PRO A 8 -11.92 5.37 4.75
CA PRO A 8 -11.67 3.93 4.68
C PRO A 8 -12.72 3.19 5.51
N ASP A 9 -13.29 2.14 4.95
CA ASP A 9 -14.23 1.29 5.64
C ASP A 9 -13.58 0.72 6.92
N GLY A 10 -14.03 1.18 8.06
CA GLY A 10 -13.86 0.52 9.36
C GLY A 10 -12.58 0.81 10.14
N ALA A 11 -11.76 1.79 9.77
CA ALA A 11 -10.57 2.08 10.55
C ALA A 11 -10.37 3.58 10.77
N GLY A 12 -10.58 4.02 11.99
CA GLY A 12 -10.27 5.35 12.48
C GLY A 12 -11.46 6.27 12.70
N THR A 13 -11.41 7.04 13.77
CA THR A 13 -12.41 8.05 14.10
C THR A 13 -12.26 9.25 13.16
N PRO A 14 -13.32 9.68 12.46
CA PRO A 14 -13.30 10.94 11.72
C PRO A 14 -12.99 12.11 12.66
N LEU A 15 -12.19 13.07 12.20
CA LEU A 15 -11.77 14.26 12.98
C LEU A 15 -12.92 15.24 13.31
N GLY A 16 -14.16 14.77 13.34
CA GLY A 16 -15.36 15.56 13.52
C GLY A 16 -16.21 15.64 12.24
N PRO A 17 -17.44 16.10 12.32
CA PRO A 17 -18.41 16.05 11.23
C PRO A 17 -18.01 16.85 9.99
N GLU A 18 -17.13 17.83 10.13
CA GLU A 18 -16.60 18.64 9.00
C GLU A 18 -15.44 17.99 8.23
N TRP A 19 -14.86 16.89 8.77
CA TRP A 19 -13.65 16.25 8.21
C TRP A 19 -13.85 14.74 7.96
N THR A 20 -15.04 14.35 7.55
CA THR A 20 -15.43 12.94 7.34
C THR A 20 -14.55 12.18 6.33
N ASN A 21 -13.78 12.91 5.53
CA ASN A 21 -12.93 12.37 4.47
C ASN A 21 -11.44 12.32 4.84
N MET A 22 -11.09 12.64 6.08
CA MET A 22 -9.71 12.55 6.56
C MET A 22 -9.58 11.51 7.66
N LEU A 23 -8.62 10.62 7.51
CA LEU A 23 -8.27 9.60 8.50
C LEU A 23 -7.09 10.09 9.34
N LEU A 24 -7.14 9.89 10.64
CA LEU A 24 -5.99 10.01 11.51
C LEU A 24 -5.24 8.67 11.55
N ILE A 25 -3.98 8.69 11.13
CA ILE A 25 -3.06 7.54 11.23
C ILE A 25 -2.20 7.78 12.45
N THR A 26 -2.47 7.06 13.52
CA THR A 26 -1.78 7.23 14.80
C THR A 26 -1.88 5.98 15.66
N ASP A 27 -0.92 5.83 16.55
CA ASP A 27 -0.90 4.89 17.67
C ASP A 27 -1.37 5.54 18.99
N ASN A 28 -1.72 6.83 18.99
CA ASN A 28 -2.22 7.53 20.17
C ASN A 28 -3.58 6.96 20.62
N THR A 29 -3.78 6.97 21.94
CA THR A 29 -5.04 6.62 22.59
C THR A 29 -5.60 7.82 23.34
N ASP A 30 -6.91 7.79 23.63
CA ASP A 30 -7.53 8.75 24.56
C ASP A 30 -7.25 8.41 26.02
N ASP A 31 -7.85 9.17 26.95
CA ASP A 31 -7.69 8.98 28.39
C ASP A 31 -8.28 7.65 28.89
N GLU A 32 -9.19 7.04 28.15
CA GLU A 32 -9.78 5.72 28.39
C GLU A 32 -8.97 4.57 27.77
N GLY A 33 -7.93 4.89 26.96
CA GLY A 33 -7.06 3.91 26.27
C GLY A 33 -7.61 3.45 24.93
N GLU A 34 -8.66 4.08 24.41
CA GLU A 34 -9.22 3.77 23.10
C GLU A 34 -8.40 4.43 21.99
N ALA A 35 -8.26 3.73 20.84
CA ALA A 35 -7.47 4.22 19.72
C ALA A 35 -8.06 5.49 19.10
N LEU A 36 -7.28 6.55 19.00
CA LEU A 36 -7.67 7.81 18.35
C LEU A 36 -7.63 7.75 16.83
N GLY A 37 -7.04 6.72 16.26
CA GLY A 37 -6.91 6.59 14.81
C GLY A 37 -6.69 5.16 14.34
N ALA A 38 -6.21 5.02 13.13
CA ALA A 38 -6.00 3.74 12.47
C ALA A 38 -4.52 3.39 12.31
N LEU A 39 -4.27 2.09 12.01
CA LEU A 39 -2.96 1.54 11.67
C LEU A 39 -1.90 1.66 12.78
N GLY A 40 -2.29 1.70 14.02
CA GLY A 40 -1.49 1.54 15.24
C GLY A 40 0.04 1.64 15.11
N HIS A 41 0.74 1.15 16.10
CA HIS A 41 2.21 1.08 16.13
C HIS A 41 2.75 -0.01 15.20
N GLY A 42 4.00 0.14 14.74
CA GLY A 42 4.78 -0.89 14.06
C GLY A 42 5.03 -0.67 12.58
N GLU A 43 5.87 -1.54 12.02
CA GLU A 43 6.19 -1.58 10.60
C GLU A 43 4.96 -1.94 9.75
N LEU A 44 4.88 -1.35 8.57
CA LEU A 44 3.90 -1.75 7.55
C LEU A 44 4.65 -2.02 6.24
N TRP A 45 4.51 -3.23 5.73
CA TRP A 45 5.21 -3.68 4.54
C TRP A 45 4.75 -2.96 3.27
N PHE A 46 5.55 -3.04 2.21
CA PHE A 46 5.22 -2.43 0.93
C PHE A 46 3.87 -2.89 0.40
N HIS A 47 3.02 -1.91 0.06
CA HIS A 47 1.68 -2.12 -0.47
C HIS A 47 1.24 -0.95 -1.37
N SER A 48 0.22 -1.21 -2.16
CA SER A 48 -0.63 -0.21 -2.78
C SER A 48 -1.97 -0.21 -2.06
N ASP A 49 -2.49 0.98 -1.76
CA ASP A 49 -3.77 1.12 -1.05
C ASP A 49 -4.92 0.49 -1.81
N LYS A 50 -5.66 -0.38 -1.10
CA LYS A 50 -6.84 -1.08 -1.63
C LYS A 50 -6.57 -1.91 -2.90
N ALA A 51 -5.37 -2.47 -3.06
CA ALA A 51 -5.08 -3.41 -4.15
C ALA A 51 -6.03 -4.62 -4.19
N TYR A 52 -6.68 -4.91 -3.07
CA TYR A 52 -7.62 -6.03 -2.86
C TYR A 52 -9.08 -5.71 -3.20
N ILE A 53 -9.36 -4.59 -3.88
CA ILE A 53 -10.69 -4.26 -4.42
C ILE A 53 -10.58 -3.95 -5.92
N GLU A 54 -11.72 -3.96 -6.62
CA GLU A 54 -11.79 -3.79 -8.07
C GLU A 54 -11.20 -2.46 -8.56
N GLU A 55 -11.38 -1.39 -7.77
CA GLU A 55 -10.93 -0.04 -8.08
C GLU A 55 -9.99 0.49 -6.98
N PRO A 56 -8.69 0.16 -7.05
CA PRO A 56 -7.71 0.67 -6.09
C PRO A 56 -7.68 2.20 -6.06
N HIS A 57 -7.39 2.79 -4.90
CA HIS A 57 -7.23 4.24 -4.79
C HIS A 57 -6.22 4.79 -5.82
N ARG A 58 -6.53 5.95 -6.40
CA ARG A 58 -5.65 6.62 -7.38
C ARG A 58 -4.44 7.27 -6.72
N GLY A 59 -4.64 7.84 -5.55
CA GLY A 59 -3.58 8.55 -4.84
C GLY A 59 -3.90 8.74 -3.37
N SER A 60 -2.89 9.11 -2.62
CA SER A 60 -3.00 9.42 -1.20
C SER A 60 -2.17 10.63 -0.84
N PHE A 61 -2.60 11.31 0.22
CA PHE A 61 -1.90 12.41 0.87
C PHE A 61 -1.67 12.06 2.32
N LEU A 62 -0.49 12.36 2.84
CA LEU A 62 -0.20 12.33 4.27
C LEU A 62 0.33 13.69 4.72
N TYR A 63 -0.20 14.19 5.83
CA TYR A 63 0.27 15.42 6.49
C TYR A 63 0.80 15.06 7.89
N GLY A 64 2.06 15.40 8.16
CA GLY A 64 2.75 15.11 9.41
C GLY A 64 2.33 16.07 10.53
N ILE A 65 1.79 15.54 11.64
CA ILE A 65 1.38 16.31 12.83
C ILE A 65 2.39 16.09 13.95
N GLU A 66 2.55 14.83 14.37
CA GLU A 66 3.46 14.41 15.42
C GLU A 66 4.40 13.35 14.85
N ILE A 67 5.69 13.58 14.96
CA ILE A 67 6.70 12.75 14.31
C ILE A 67 7.71 12.28 15.35
N PRO A 68 7.98 10.97 15.44
CA PRO A 68 9.00 10.43 16.32
C PRO A 68 10.39 10.93 15.93
N SER A 69 11.30 10.99 16.90
CA SER A 69 12.68 11.45 16.66
C SER A 69 13.51 10.47 15.83
N GLN A 70 13.07 9.20 15.74
CA GLN A 70 13.71 8.13 15.00
C GLN A 70 12.64 7.21 14.38
N GLY A 71 12.85 6.74 13.15
CA GLY A 71 11.92 5.84 12.47
C GLY A 71 10.59 6.50 12.09
N GLY A 72 9.54 5.68 11.91
CA GLY A 72 8.24 6.16 11.47
C GLY A 72 8.25 6.75 10.05
N HIS A 73 9.31 6.50 9.28
CA HIS A 73 9.48 7.01 7.92
C HIS A 73 8.50 6.35 6.96
N THR A 74 8.26 6.98 5.81
CA THR A 74 7.52 6.35 4.73
C THR A 74 8.45 6.09 3.56
N LYS A 75 8.50 4.84 3.11
CA LYS A 75 9.25 4.43 1.91
C LYS A 75 8.32 4.36 0.72
N PHE A 76 8.82 4.72 -0.45
CA PHE A 76 8.13 4.63 -1.72
C PHE A 76 8.98 3.88 -2.72
N SER A 77 8.41 2.89 -3.38
CA SER A 77 9.05 2.13 -4.46
C SER A 77 8.36 2.38 -5.79
N SER A 78 9.15 2.63 -6.84
CA SER A 78 8.60 2.89 -8.17
C SER A 78 8.21 1.61 -8.89
N LEU A 79 6.91 1.42 -9.15
CA LEU A 79 6.40 0.29 -9.92
C LEU A 79 6.84 0.31 -11.39
N TYR A 80 7.15 1.48 -11.94
CA TYR A 80 7.71 1.60 -13.28
C TYR A 80 9.16 1.09 -13.32
N ALA A 81 9.99 1.51 -12.37
CA ALA A 81 11.36 1.04 -12.29
C ALA A 81 11.41 -0.46 -11.96
N ALA A 82 10.50 -0.95 -11.12
CA ALA A 82 10.37 -2.37 -10.86
C ALA A 82 10.04 -3.17 -12.12
N TYR A 83 9.10 -2.68 -12.97
CA TYR A 83 8.82 -3.28 -14.27
C TYR A 83 10.04 -3.25 -15.20
N ASP A 84 10.73 -2.11 -15.28
CA ASP A 84 11.91 -1.94 -16.14
C ASP A 84 13.02 -2.95 -15.76
N ASN A 85 13.18 -3.25 -14.46
CA ASN A 85 14.16 -4.18 -13.90
C ASN A 85 13.79 -5.67 -14.04
N LEU A 86 12.56 -5.99 -14.48
CA LEU A 86 12.18 -7.39 -14.72
C LEU A 86 12.97 -7.99 -15.90
N PRO A 87 13.30 -9.30 -15.84
CA PRO A 87 13.78 -10.03 -17.01
C PRO A 87 12.77 -9.95 -18.17
N ASP A 88 13.25 -9.76 -19.41
CA ASP A 88 12.38 -9.64 -20.58
C ASP A 88 11.53 -10.89 -20.83
N GLU A 89 12.05 -12.06 -20.47
CA GLU A 89 11.29 -13.32 -20.51
C GLU A 89 10.05 -13.27 -19.58
N TRP A 90 10.15 -12.59 -18.42
CA TRP A 90 9.04 -12.43 -17.49
C TRP A 90 8.02 -11.41 -17.98
N LYS A 91 8.47 -10.32 -18.59
CA LYS A 91 7.57 -9.34 -19.22
C LYS A 91 6.70 -9.99 -20.29
N THR A 92 7.29 -10.91 -21.07
CA THR A 92 6.56 -11.69 -22.09
C THR A 92 5.66 -12.74 -21.45
N ARG A 93 6.20 -13.51 -20.52
CA ARG A 93 5.48 -14.65 -19.90
C ARG A 93 4.24 -14.20 -19.14
N PHE A 94 4.32 -13.06 -18.43
CA PHE A 94 3.28 -12.60 -17.52
C PHE A 94 2.46 -11.42 -18.04
N SER A 95 2.48 -11.16 -19.35
CA SER A 95 1.79 -10.00 -19.96
C SER A 95 0.28 -9.95 -19.68
N ASP A 96 -0.37 -11.11 -19.62
CA ASP A 96 -1.81 -11.26 -19.41
C ASP A 96 -2.14 -11.92 -18.06
N THR A 97 -1.18 -11.93 -17.13
CA THR A 97 -1.30 -12.62 -15.86
C THR A 97 -1.90 -11.71 -14.78
N PHE A 98 -2.71 -12.32 -13.92
CA PHE A 98 -3.30 -11.65 -12.76
C PHE A 98 -2.68 -12.16 -11.46
N VAL A 99 -2.67 -11.29 -10.46
CA VAL A 99 -2.25 -11.59 -9.09
C VAL A 99 -3.44 -11.40 -8.18
N MET A 100 -3.74 -12.38 -7.35
CA MET A 100 -4.75 -12.27 -6.31
C MET A 100 -4.18 -11.47 -5.14
N HIS A 101 -4.85 -10.37 -4.81
CA HIS A 101 -4.56 -9.55 -3.63
C HIS A 101 -5.63 -9.76 -2.56
N GLY A 102 -5.22 -9.91 -1.32
CA GLY A 102 -6.10 -10.05 -0.16
C GLY A 102 -5.83 -9.00 0.90
N TYR A 103 -6.89 -8.65 1.65
CA TYR A 103 -6.77 -7.74 2.79
C TYR A 103 -6.40 -8.52 4.05
N ASP A 104 -5.20 -8.27 4.57
CA ASP A 104 -4.81 -8.68 5.90
C ASP A 104 -3.68 -7.80 6.45
N TYR A 105 -4.02 -6.68 7.05
CA TYR A 105 -3.04 -5.78 7.65
C TYR A 105 -2.51 -6.25 9.01
N ASN A 106 -2.94 -7.40 9.51
CA ASN A 106 -2.48 -7.94 10.80
C ASN A 106 -1.14 -8.69 10.69
N GLY A 107 -0.36 -8.44 9.64
CA GLY A 107 1.00 -8.96 9.50
C GLY A 107 1.10 -10.43 9.12
N ILE A 108 0.09 -10.95 8.45
CA ILE A 108 0.13 -12.33 7.98
C ILE A 108 1.01 -12.41 6.74
N LYS A 109 1.94 -13.31 6.80
CA LYS A 109 2.78 -13.72 5.69
C LYS A 109 1.92 -14.20 4.52
N LEU A 110 2.43 -14.01 3.32
CA LEU A 110 1.90 -14.61 2.10
C LEU A 110 1.46 -16.06 2.35
N ASP A 111 0.16 -16.30 2.26
CA ASP A 111 -0.44 -17.63 2.31
C ASP A 111 -1.32 -17.84 1.07
N PRO A 112 -0.79 -18.51 0.02
CA PRO A 112 -1.52 -18.76 -1.21
C PRO A 112 -2.81 -19.58 -1.03
N ASP A 113 -2.88 -20.34 0.04
CA ASP A 113 -3.99 -21.25 0.36
C ASP A 113 -4.98 -20.62 1.37
N ALA A 114 -4.79 -19.36 1.74
CA ALA A 114 -5.68 -18.69 2.69
C ALA A 114 -7.13 -18.72 2.20
N ASP A 115 -8.06 -19.04 3.12
CA ASP A 115 -9.47 -18.89 2.87
C ASP A 115 -9.86 -17.42 2.74
N LEU A 116 -10.24 -17.02 1.54
CA LEU A 116 -10.64 -15.66 1.20
C LEU A 116 -12.14 -15.41 1.33
N SER A 117 -12.94 -16.43 1.68
CA SER A 117 -14.41 -16.33 1.72
C SER A 117 -14.93 -15.20 2.62
N ASN A 118 -14.19 -14.86 3.68
CA ASN A 118 -14.53 -13.81 4.65
C ASN A 118 -13.57 -12.62 4.62
N ARG A 119 -12.77 -12.48 3.56
CA ARG A 119 -11.79 -11.40 3.41
C ARG A 119 -12.06 -10.61 2.13
N LEU A 120 -11.82 -9.30 2.19
CA LEU A 120 -11.77 -8.52 0.95
C LEU A 120 -10.60 -9.02 0.11
N HIS A 121 -10.87 -9.37 -1.11
CA HIS A 121 -9.86 -9.80 -2.07
C HIS A 121 -10.28 -9.47 -3.49
N PHE A 122 -9.32 -9.22 -4.34
CA PHE A 122 -9.55 -8.98 -5.76
C PHE A 122 -8.29 -9.32 -6.57
N ARG A 123 -8.50 -9.77 -7.80
CA ARG A 123 -7.38 -9.99 -8.73
C ARG A 123 -7.04 -8.69 -9.45
N GLN A 124 -5.76 -8.38 -9.54
CA GLN A 124 -5.26 -7.25 -10.30
C GLN A 124 -4.32 -7.74 -11.41
N PRO A 125 -4.21 -7.03 -12.55
CA PRO A 125 -3.21 -7.38 -13.55
C PRO A 125 -1.82 -7.25 -12.93
N MET A 126 -0.93 -8.22 -13.23
CA MET A 126 0.46 -8.12 -12.78
C MET A 126 1.14 -6.89 -13.38
N PHE A 127 0.85 -6.58 -14.64
CA PHE A 127 1.31 -5.39 -15.34
C PHE A 127 0.12 -4.52 -15.74
N PHE A 128 0.23 -3.24 -15.54
CA PHE A 128 -0.77 -2.28 -15.98
C PHE A 128 -0.13 -1.13 -16.75
N VAL A 129 -0.88 -0.54 -17.68
CA VAL A 129 -0.45 0.66 -18.37
C VAL A 129 -1.14 1.87 -17.73
N ASN A 130 -0.36 2.77 -17.14
CA ASN A 130 -0.91 3.97 -16.54
C ASN A 130 -1.51 4.88 -17.64
N PRO A 131 -2.80 5.20 -17.57
CA PRO A 131 -3.48 5.93 -18.64
C PRO A 131 -2.98 7.37 -18.84
N ASP A 132 -2.40 7.98 -17.79
CA ASP A 132 -1.93 9.36 -17.85
C ASP A 132 -0.50 9.46 -18.41
N SER A 133 0.35 8.50 -18.09
CA SER A 133 1.77 8.51 -18.48
C SER A 133 2.09 7.58 -19.65
N GLY A 134 1.23 6.62 -19.96
CA GLY A 134 1.47 5.54 -20.93
C GLY A 134 2.56 4.55 -20.51
N ARG A 135 3.08 4.66 -19.28
CA ARG A 135 4.12 3.75 -18.77
C ARG A 135 3.52 2.47 -18.21
N THR A 136 4.23 1.36 -18.40
CA THR A 136 3.87 0.08 -17.79
C THR A 136 4.46 -0.01 -16.38
N GLY A 137 3.66 -0.45 -15.42
CA GLY A 137 4.06 -0.69 -14.02
C GLY A 137 3.81 -2.15 -13.61
N LEU A 138 4.60 -2.62 -12.65
CA LEU A 138 4.47 -3.93 -12.00
C LEU A 138 3.60 -3.80 -10.74
N PHE A 139 2.32 -4.16 -10.81
CA PHE A 139 1.36 -3.99 -9.70
C PHE A 139 1.33 -5.20 -8.77
N VAL A 140 2.40 -5.42 -8.04
CA VAL A 140 2.55 -6.53 -7.09
C VAL A 140 3.21 -6.02 -5.81
N ALA A 141 2.63 -6.35 -4.66
CA ALA A 141 3.09 -5.86 -3.36
C ALA A 141 3.11 -6.97 -2.30
N ARG A 142 4.16 -7.02 -1.48
CA ARG A 142 4.37 -8.05 -0.44
C ARG A 142 3.20 -8.15 0.55
N LEU A 143 2.65 -7.02 0.99
CA LEU A 143 1.61 -7.02 2.02
C LEU A 143 0.30 -7.65 1.54
N THR A 144 -0.02 -7.54 0.26
CA THR A 144 -1.35 -7.90 -0.25
C THR A 144 -1.35 -9.04 -1.27
N ALA A 145 -0.25 -9.27 -2.01
CA ALA A 145 -0.19 -10.32 -3.01
C ALA A 145 -0.19 -11.72 -2.36
N MET A 146 -1.10 -12.57 -2.77
CA MET A 146 -1.29 -13.90 -2.22
C MET A 146 -0.82 -14.99 -3.17
N ARG A 147 -1.22 -14.92 -4.42
CA ARG A 147 -0.83 -15.88 -5.45
C ARG A 147 -0.90 -15.27 -6.84
N ILE A 148 -0.10 -15.79 -7.75
CA ILE A 148 -0.22 -15.55 -9.18
C ILE A 148 -1.24 -16.56 -9.72
N GLU A 149 -2.23 -16.09 -10.48
CA GLU A 149 -3.24 -16.98 -11.09
C GLU A 149 -2.58 -17.90 -12.15
N ASP A 150 -3.16 -19.06 -12.33
CA ASP A 150 -2.75 -20.10 -13.32
C ASP A 150 -1.33 -20.66 -13.12
N LEU A 151 -0.71 -20.43 -11.95
CA LEU A 151 0.54 -21.06 -11.56
C LEU A 151 0.33 -22.07 -10.42
N GLU A 152 1.15 -23.11 -10.43
CA GLU A 152 1.28 -24.03 -9.29
C GLU A 152 1.77 -23.25 -8.05
N ARG A 153 1.34 -23.69 -6.88
CA ARG A 153 1.58 -23.02 -5.59
C ARG A 153 3.05 -22.65 -5.36
N GLU A 154 3.94 -23.63 -5.52
CA GLU A 154 5.37 -23.44 -5.23
C GLU A 154 6.00 -22.47 -6.22
N GLU A 155 5.66 -22.57 -7.49
CA GLU A 155 6.13 -21.65 -8.52
C GLU A 155 5.64 -20.22 -8.27
N SER A 156 4.37 -20.06 -7.90
CA SER A 156 3.79 -18.77 -7.55
C SER A 156 4.55 -18.11 -6.39
N ILE A 157 4.85 -18.86 -5.33
CA ILE A 157 5.61 -18.36 -4.18
C ILE A 157 7.02 -17.94 -4.59
N ASP A 158 7.72 -18.75 -5.35
CA ASP A 158 9.09 -18.45 -5.78
C ASP A 158 9.14 -17.18 -6.64
N ILE A 159 8.22 -17.05 -7.59
CA ILE A 159 8.15 -15.86 -8.45
C ILE A 159 7.77 -14.63 -7.65
N LEU A 160 6.77 -14.70 -6.76
CA LEU A 160 6.38 -13.58 -5.91
C LEU A 160 7.54 -13.10 -5.03
N ASN A 161 8.29 -14.01 -4.40
CA ASN A 161 9.45 -13.62 -3.59
C ASN A 161 10.51 -12.87 -4.42
N ARG A 162 10.82 -13.33 -5.62
CA ARG A 162 11.76 -12.64 -6.53
C ARG A 162 11.21 -11.28 -7.00
N ILE A 163 9.89 -11.16 -7.22
CA ILE A 163 9.24 -9.90 -7.52
C ILE A 163 9.37 -8.93 -6.34
N PHE A 164 9.17 -9.41 -5.10
CA PHE A 164 9.34 -8.58 -3.91
C PHE A 164 10.78 -8.08 -3.77
N ASP A 165 11.78 -8.90 -4.05
CA ASP A 165 13.18 -8.47 -4.05
C ASP A 165 13.43 -7.35 -5.08
N ILE A 166 12.77 -7.40 -6.24
CA ILE A 166 12.87 -6.35 -7.27
C ILE A 166 12.11 -5.09 -6.84
N THR A 167 10.88 -5.23 -6.34
CA THR A 167 10.06 -4.07 -5.94
C THR A 167 10.58 -3.36 -4.70
N GLU A 168 11.34 -4.04 -3.86
CA GLU A 168 11.91 -3.52 -2.60
C GLU A 168 13.40 -3.18 -2.70
N ASP A 169 14.01 -3.28 -3.90
CA ASP A 169 15.40 -2.93 -4.12
C ASP A 169 15.64 -1.46 -3.76
N SER A 170 16.62 -1.23 -2.91
CA SER A 170 17.02 0.10 -2.45
C SER A 170 17.36 1.08 -3.57
N ALA A 171 17.75 0.60 -4.75
CA ALA A 171 18.06 1.42 -5.92
C ALA A 171 16.81 2.13 -6.50
N ILE A 172 15.61 1.62 -6.24
CA ILE A 172 14.34 2.19 -6.72
C ILE A 172 13.43 2.67 -5.59
N VAL A 173 13.92 2.65 -4.34
CA VAL A 173 13.19 3.06 -3.14
C VAL A 173 13.64 4.45 -2.70
N TYR A 174 12.68 5.35 -2.54
CA TYR A 174 12.86 6.64 -1.85
C TYR A 174 12.32 6.53 -0.43
N GLU A 175 13.08 7.00 0.56
CA GLU A 175 12.67 7.06 1.96
C GLU A 175 12.43 8.51 2.37
N HIS A 176 11.19 8.82 2.76
CA HIS A 176 10.81 10.12 3.29
C HIS A 176 10.96 10.14 4.81
N VAL A 177 11.90 10.94 5.29
CA VAL A 177 12.09 11.23 6.71
C VAL A 177 11.19 12.41 7.09
N TRP A 178 10.14 12.14 7.83
CA TRP A 178 9.11 13.11 8.18
C TRP A 178 9.62 14.25 9.05
N ARG A 179 9.02 15.42 8.84
CA ARG A 179 9.05 16.57 9.76
C ARG A 179 7.62 17.02 10.04
N PRO A 180 7.30 17.54 11.23
CA PRO A 180 6.01 18.18 11.47
C PRO A 180 5.72 19.25 10.41
N GLY A 181 4.53 19.20 9.80
CA GLY A 181 4.12 20.09 8.72
C GLY A 181 4.43 19.62 7.30
N ASP A 182 5.16 18.52 7.12
CA ASP A 182 5.36 17.93 5.79
C ASP A 182 4.02 17.45 5.22
N LEU A 183 3.82 17.73 3.93
CA LEU A 183 2.72 17.18 3.13
C LEU A 183 3.30 16.35 2.00
N VAL A 184 3.05 15.05 2.00
CA VAL A 184 3.49 14.11 0.96
C VAL A 184 2.29 13.59 0.20
N MET A 185 2.39 13.60 -1.13
CA MET A 185 1.39 13.05 -2.05
C MET A 185 2.04 12.03 -2.97
N TRP A 186 1.35 10.94 -3.26
CA TRP A 186 1.81 9.96 -4.23
C TRP A 186 0.69 9.40 -5.09
N ASP A 187 1.07 8.97 -6.29
CA ASP A 187 0.25 8.18 -7.18
C ASP A 187 0.30 6.72 -6.75
N ASN A 188 -0.79 6.23 -6.18
CA ASN A 188 -0.89 4.90 -5.62
C ASN A 188 -0.88 3.78 -6.68
N TRP A 189 -1.08 4.12 -7.96
CA TRP A 189 -0.96 3.16 -9.05
C TRP A 189 0.49 2.99 -9.53
N SER A 190 1.33 3.97 -9.31
CA SER A 190 2.73 3.95 -9.77
C SER A 190 3.77 3.75 -8.66
N CYS A 191 3.35 3.76 -7.39
CA CYS A 191 4.22 3.57 -6.24
C CYS A 191 3.65 2.59 -5.24
N LEU A 192 4.47 1.65 -4.76
CA LEU A 192 4.23 1.00 -3.48
C LEU A 192 4.71 1.92 -2.36
N HIS A 193 4.10 1.80 -1.19
CA HIS A 193 4.59 2.48 0.00
C HIS A 193 4.65 1.56 1.20
N ALA A 194 5.55 1.89 2.12
CA ALA A 194 5.81 1.14 3.35
C ALA A 194 6.08 2.11 4.50
N ARG A 195 5.90 1.66 5.73
CA ARG A 195 6.20 2.42 6.93
C ARG A 195 7.27 1.68 7.73
N THR A 196 8.30 2.39 8.14
CA THR A 196 9.29 1.85 9.08
C THR A 196 8.76 1.91 10.50
N ASP A 197 9.27 1.05 11.35
CA ASP A 197 9.00 1.06 12.79
C ASP A 197 9.59 2.29 13.49
N TRP A 198 9.17 2.57 14.73
CA TRP A 198 9.69 3.63 15.59
C TRP A 198 9.63 3.20 17.07
N PRO A 199 10.33 3.91 18.00
CA PRO A 199 10.30 3.57 19.42
C PRO A 199 8.88 3.60 20.01
N GLU A 200 8.53 2.59 20.82
CA GLU A 200 7.20 2.46 21.45
C GLU A 200 6.84 3.60 22.41
N ASP A 201 7.84 4.32 22.91
CA ASP A 201 7.67 5.47 23.81
C ASP A 201 7.50 6.80 23.07
N GLN A 202 7.39 6.77 21.75
CA GLN A 202 7.22 7.96 20.92
C GLN A 202 5.96 7.86 20.06
N ASN A 203 5.21 8.94 20.02
CA ASN A 203 3.98 9.04 19.25
C ASN A 203 4.24 9.36 17.78
N ARG A 204 3.35 8.87 16.94
CA ARG A 204 3.32 9.21 15.52
C ARG A 204 1.88 9.51 15.09
N ALA A 205 1.64 10.74 14.61
CA ALA A 205 0.32 11.14 14.12
C ALA A 205 0.41 11.85 12.77
N LEU A 206 -0.31 11.33 11.79
CA LEU A 206 -0.46 11.92 10.46
C LEU A 206 -1.93 11.96 10.04
N ARG A 207 -2.30 12.98 9.30
CA ARG A 207 -3.60 13.02 8.61
C ARG A 207 -3.47 12.44 7.23
N ARG A 208 -4.43 11.60 6.86
CA ARG A 208 -4.49 10.96 5.55
C ARG A 208 -5.75 11.37 4.80
N CYS A 209 -5.57 11.62 3.52
CA CYS A 209 -6.64 11.79 2.54
C CYS A 209 -6.35 10.89 1.35
N THR A 210 -7.39 10.26 0.78
CA THR A 210 -7.22 9.41 -0.40
C THR A 210 -8.08 9.89 -1.55
N ILE A 211 -7.62 9.69 -2.77
CA ILE A 211 -8.34 9.97 -4.01
C ILE A 211 -8.92 8.66 -4.52
N GLU A 212 -10.21 8.65 -4.82
CA GLU A 212 -10.85 7.50 -5.48
C GLU A 212 -10.12 7.14 -6.76
N GLY A 213 -10.07 5.86 -7.05
CA GLY A 213 -9.41 5.33 -8.22
C GLY A 213 -10.37 4.84 -9.28
N GLY A 214 -9.92 3.82 -9.97
CA GLY A 214 -10.63 3.12 -11.02
C GLY A 214 -9.96 1.78 -11.29
N ARG A 215 -10.44 1.08 -12.31
CA ARG A 215 -9.84 -0.18 -12.75
C ARG A 215 -8.46 0.06 -13.38
N LEU A 216 -7.58 -0.90 -13.19
CA LEU A 216 -6.23 -0.88 -13.78
C LEU A 216 -6.19 -1.43 -15.22
N TRP A 217 -7.32 -1.93 -15.76
CA TRP A 217 -7.46 -2.50 -17.09
C TRP A 217 -8.80 -2.16 -17.74
#